data_4aa802474c3ea8de3192323aa516c6df
#
_entry.id   4aa802474c3ea8de3192323aa516c6df
#
_cell.length_a   1.000
_cell.length_b   1.000
_cell.length_c   1.000
_cell.angle_alpha   90.00
_cell.angle_beta   90.00
_cell.angle_gamma   90.00
#
_symmetry.space_group_name_H-M   'P 1'
#
loop_
_entity.id
_entity.type
_entity.pdbx_description
1 polymer ?
#
loop_
_entity_poly.entity_id
_entity_poly.type
_entity_poly.pdbx_seq_one_letter_code
_entity_poly.pdbx_strand_id
1 'polypeptide(L)'
;MRVIILIVLISFTGCNKSNPEKQINNALDSLHLLASVANQKKYIDLFSKNAVFFGTDISERWPIDEFDSYVKSRFDTGAGWTYKTNSRNIFIAKDKRTAWFDEIVENRSYGEFRGTGVLVLEKNEWKISQYNLLLPIPNDYLQKYANEIKKYYSKN
;
A
#
# COMPACT_ATOMS: atom_id res chain seq x y z
N MET A 1 6.46 14.13 67.44
CA MET A 1 7.08 13.55 66.20
C MET A 1 6.00 13.35 65.19
N ARG A 2 5.95 14.21 64.15
CA ARG A 2 4.96 14.07 63.07
C ARG A 2 5.61 13.29 61.92
N VAL A 3 5.09 12.11 61.60
CA VAL A 3 5.52 11.29 60.46
C VAL A 3 4.82 11.81 59.23
N ILE A 4 5.58 12.35 58.26
CA ILE A 4 5.08 12.74 56.95
C ILE A 4 5.19 11.52 56.03
N ILE A 5 4.05 10.93 55.67
CA ILE A 5 3.98 9.85 54.68
C ILE A 5 3.97 10.50 53.32
N LEU A 6 5.07 10.35 52.57
CA LEU A 6 5.19 10.80 51.20
C LEU A 6 4.54 9.74 50.27
N ILE A 7 3.33 10.02 49.77
CA ILE A 7 2.67 9.17 48.77
C ILE A 7 3.27 9.49 47.38
N VAL A 8 4.11 8.60 46.87
CA VAL A 8 4.62 8.68 45.51
C VAL A 8 3.53 8.13 44.55
N LEU A 9 2.84 9.03 43.85
CA LEU A 9 1.95 8.67 42.76
C LEU A 9 2.80 8.23 41.54
N ILE A 10 2.92 6.94 41.32
CA ILE A 10 3.51 6.39 40.08
C ILE A 10 2.42 6.47 38.98
N SER A 11 2.51 7.50 38.16
CA SER A 11 1.68 7.60 36.95
C SER A 11 2.17 6.58 35.93
N PHE A 12 1.46 5.46 35.81
CA PHE A 12 1.63 4.55 34.68
C PHE A 12 1.06 5.23 33.44
N THR A 13 1.90 5.92 32.67
CA THR A 13 1.57 6.27 31.27
C THR A 13 1.55 4.98 30.46
N GLY A 14 0.38 4.35 30.39
CA GLY A 14 0.14 3.22 29.49
C GLY A 14 0.41 3.68 28.05
N CYS A 15 1.53 3.25 27.48
CA CYS A 15 1.79 3.39 26.04
C CYS A 15 0.70 2.58 25.31
N ASN A 16 -0.30 3.27 24.82
CA ASN A 16 -1.38 2.68 24.04
C ASN A 16 -0.76 2.26 22.68
N LYS A 17 -0.13 1.07 22.65
CA LYS A 17 0.38 0.49 21.41
C LYS A 17 -0.82 0.30 20.49
N SER A 18 -0.97 1.20 19.52
CA SER A 18 -2.01 1.06 18.49
C SER A 18 -1.88 -0.31 17.82
N ASN A 19 -3.02 -0.97 17.62
CA ASN A 19 -3.09 -2.28 16.98
C ASN A 19 -2.34 -2.25 15.63
N PRO A 20 -1.34 -3.14 15.39
CA PRO A 20 -0.59 -3.16 14.14
C PRO A 20 -1.47 -3.28 12.89
N GLU A 21 -2.53 -4.08 12.94
CA GLU A 21 -3.48 -4.23 11.85
C GLU A 21 -4.18 -2.90 11.51
N LYS A 22 -4.57 -2.13 12.53
CA LYS A 22 -5.14 -0.79 12.33
C LYS A 22 -4.12 0.17 11.71
N GLN A 23 -2.85 0.10 12.11
CA GLN A 23 -1.80 0.94 11.52
C GLN A 23 -1.58 0.60 10.05
N ILE A 24 -1.57 -0.70 9.70
CA ILE A 24 -1.42 -1.17 8.33
C ILE A 24 -2.62 -0.73 7.48
N ASN A 25 -3.85 -0.90 7.99
CA ASN A 25 -5.05 -0.40 7.31
C ASN A 25 -4.95 1.10 7.04
N ASN A 26 -4.56 1.90 8.02
CA ASN A 26 -4.40 3.34 7.86
C ASN A 26 -3.34 3.70 6.80
N ALA A 27 -2.23 2.95 6.71
CA ALA A 27 -1.21 3.16 5.69
C ALA A 27 -1.75 2.88 4.28
N LEU A 28 -2.48 1.78 4.11
CA LEU A 28 -3.09 1.39 2.83
C LEU A 28 -4.26 2.32 2.43
N ASP A 29 -5.08 2.77 3.39
CA ASP A 29 -6.12 3.76 3.13
C ASP A 29 -5.50 5.12 2.73
N SER A 30 -4.39 5.49 3.37
CA SER A 30 -3.63 6.69 3.00
C SER A 30 -3.03 6.57 1.60
N LEU A 31 -2.60 5.37 1.17
CA LEU A 31 -2.11 5.14 -0.19
C LEU A 31 -3.15 5.56 -1.21
N HIS A 32 -4.38 5.04 -1.10
CA HIS A 32 -5.46 5.36 -2.03
C HIS A 32 -5.93 6.82 -1.93
N LEU A 33 -6.03 7.36 -0.72
CA LEU A 33 -6.40 8.76 -0.51
C LEU A 33 -5.38 9.72 -1.12
N LEU A 34 -4.09 9.54 -0.83
CA LEU A 34 -3.04 10.44 -1.31
C LEU A 34 -2.87 10.36 -2.82
N ALA A 35 -3.06 9.17 -3.40
CA ALA A 35 -3.13 9.02 -4.86
C ALA A 35 -4.30 9.80 -5.46
N SER A 36 -5.50 9.72 -4.86
CA SER A 36 -6.69 10.38 -5.39
C SER A 36 -6.60 11.92 -5.38
N VAL A 37 -5.85 12.47 -4.42
CA VAL A 37 -5.62 13.94 -4.30
C VAL A 37 -4.28 14.38 -4.90
N ALA A 38 -3.60 13.51 -5.63
CA ALA A 38 -2.32 13.78 -6.30
C ALA A 38 -1.23 14.36 -5.36
N ASN A 39 -1.16 13.88 -4.11
CA ASN A 39 -0.15 14.33 -3.14
C ASN A 39 1.10 13.45 -3.22
N GLN A 40 1.95 13.71 -4.23
CA GLN A 40 3.14 12.93 -4.54
C GLN A 40 4.05 12.70 -3.33
N LYS A 41 4.45 13.76 -2.64
CA LYS A 41 5.40 13.65 -1.53
C LYS A 41 4.91 12.70 -0.44
N LYS A 42 3.69 12.91 0.07
CA LYS A 42 3.12 12.06 1.12
C LYS A 42 2.82 10.66 0.62
N TYR A 43 2.48 10.51 -0.65
CA TYR A 43 2.26 9.21 -1.29
C TYR A 43 3.53 8.37 -1.30
N ILE A 44 4.64 8.93 -1.75
CA ILE A 44 5.95 8.26 -1.79
C ILE A 44 6.49 8.00 -0.38
N ASP A 45 6.25 8.89 0.58
CA ASP A 45 6.65 8.70 1.97
C ASP A 45 6.02 7.46 2.64
N LEU A 46 4.95 6.89 2.07
CA LEU A 46 4.36 5.62 2.56
C LEU A 46 5.22 4.40 2.22
N PHE A 47 6.12 4.51 1.25
CA PHE A 47 6.95 3.40 0.80
C PHE A 47 8.27 3.31 1.56
N SER A 48 8.80 2.10 1.67
CA SER A 48 10.16 1.88 2.17
C SER A 48 11.19 2.32 1.13
N LYS A 49 12.42 2.60 1.59
CA LYS A 49 13.50 3.07 0.72
C LYS A 49 13.85 2.11 -0.44
N ASN A 50 13.63 0.81 -0.25
CA ASN A 50 13.92 -0.22 -1.25
C ASN A 50 12.63 -0.84 -1.82
N ALA A 51 11.53 -0.10 -1.79
CA ALA A 51 10.26 -0.60 -2.27
C ALA A 51 10.24 -0.82 -3.79
N VAL A 52 9.36 -1.72 -4.20
CA VAL A 52 9.06 -1.96 -5.61
C VAL A 52 7.55 -1.87 -5.82
N PHE A 53 7.16 -1.11 -6.83
CA PHE A 53 5.78 -1.05 -7.29
C PHE A 53 5.65 -1.83 -8.60
N PHE A 54 4.61 -2.66 -8.69
CA PHE A 54 4.22 -3.34 -9.92
C PHE A 54 2.88 -2.81 -10.38
N GLY A 55 2.85 -2.25 -11.58
CA GLY A 55 1.62 -1.83 -12.22
C GLY A 55 0.95 -2.98 -12.98
N THR A 56 0.03 -2.62 -13.86
CA THR A 56 -0.79 -3.61 -14.59
C THR A 56 -0.14 -4.14 -15.86
N ASP A 57 0.89 -3.47 -16.38
CA ASP A 57 1.68 -3.92 -17.51
C ASP A 57 2.93 -4.67 -17.04
N ILE A 58 3.36 -5.69 -17.81
CA ILE A 58 4.53 -6.50 -17.47
C ILE A 58 5.83 -5.67 -17.38
N SER A 59 5.91 -4.58 -18.11
CA SER A 59 7.03 -3.63 -18.08
C SER A 59 7.02 -2.72 -16.85
N GLU A 60 5.89 -2.62 -16.17
CA GLU A 60 5.69 -1.73 -15.03
C GLU A 60 6.18 -2.34 -13.72
N ARG A 61 7.50 -2.57 -13.65
CA ARG A 61 8.21 -2.92 -12.43
C ARG A 61 9.15 -1.79 -12.06
N TRP A 62 8.73 -0.95 -11.13
CA TRP A 62 9.47 0.24 -10.74
C TRP A 62 10.10 0.11 -9.34
N PRO A 63 11.44 0.20 -9.23
CA PRO A 63 12.07 0.61 -7.99
C PRO A 63 11.51 1.96 -7.54
N ILE A 64 11.56 2.23 -6.24
CA ILE A 64 10.85 3.39 -5.68
C ILE A 64 11.29 4.73 -6.30
N ASP A 65 12.55 4.89 -6.67
CA ASP A 65 13.06 6.14 -7.27
C ASP A 65 12.49 6.38 -8.68
N GLU A 66 12.36 5.30 -9.47
CA GLU A 66 11.70 5.34 -10.78
C GLU A 66 10.20 5.56 -10.63
N PHE A 67 9.58 4.90 -9.65
CA PHE A 67 8.17 5.08 -9.36
C PHE A 67 7.85 6.50 -8.90
N ASP A 68 8.69 7.12 -8.07
CA ASP A 68 8.54 8.52 -7.66
C ASP A 68 8.52 9.45 -8.88
N SER A 69 9.46 9.25 -9.81
CA SER A 69 9.52 10.03 -11.06
C SER A 69 8.25 9.89 -11.91
N TYR A 70 7.73 8.67 -12.02
CA TYR A 70 6.47 8.39 -12.72
C TYR A 70 5.27 9.03 -12.01
N VAL A 71 5.16 8.86 -10.69
CA VAL A 71 4.11 9.47 -9.86
C VAL A 71 4.12 10.99 -10.00
N LYS A 72 5.31 11.59 -9.93
CA LYS A 72 5.48 13.04 -10.09
C LYS A 72 4.94 13.51 -11.43
N SER A 73 5.36 12.88 -12.52
CA SER A 73 4.90 13.26 -13.87
C SER A 73 3.39 13.17 -14.02
N ARG A 74 2.78 12.16 -13.40
CA ARG A 74 1.33 11.95 -13.42
C ARG A 74 0.59 12.96 -12.56
N PHE A 75 1.05 13.20 -11.33
CA PHE A 75 0.38 14.08 -10.38
C PHE A 75 0.54 15.57 -10.73
N ASP A 76 1.64 15.96 -11.38
CA ASP A 76 1.85 17.32 -11.88
C ASP A 76 0.76 17.74 -12.90
N THR A 77 0.08 16.79 -13.53
CA THR A 77 -1.09 17.09 -14.38
C THR A 77 -2.37 17.37 -13.60
N GLY A 78 -2.33 17.28 -12.25
CA GLY A 78 -3.51 17.40 -11.38
C GLY A 78 -4.42 16.16 -11.37
N ALA A 79 -3.99 15.06 -12.00
CA ALA A 79 -4.76 13.84 -12.11
C ALA A 79 -4.07 12.68 -11.38
N GLY A 80 -4.61 12.30 -10.23
CA GLY A 80 -4.20 11.11 -9.50
C GLY A 80 -4.98 9.85 -9.90
N TRP A 81 -4.78 8.77 -9.15
CA TRP A 81 -5.55 7.53 -9.29
C TRP A 81 -6.61 7.45 -8.22
N THR A 82 -7.82 7.08 -8.58
CA THR A 82 -8.90 6.89 -7.63
C THR A 82 -9.28 5.43 -7.57
N TYR A 83 -9.02 4.82 -6.42
CA TYR A 83 -9.45 3.49 -6.07
C TYR A 83 -10.25 3.52 -4.77
N LYS A 84 -11.33 2.75 -4.72
CA LYS A 84 -12.15 2.52 -3.54
C LYS A 84 -11.91 1.10 -3.06
N THR A 85 -11.50 0.93 -1.82
CA THR A 85 -11.32 -0.40 -1.23
C THR A 85 -12.68 -1.04 -0.97
N ASN A 86 -12.91 -2.21 -1.56
CA ASN A 86 -14.12 -3.03 -1.34
C ASN A 86 -13.88 -4.08 -0.26
N SER A 87 -12.68 -4.68 -0.21
CA SER A 87 -12.28 -5.62 0.82
C SER A 87 -10.77 -5.65 1.00
N ARG A 88 -10.28 -6.05 2.19
CA ARG A 88 -8.86 -6.21 2.50
C ARG A 88 -8.66 -7.28 3.56
N ASN A 89 -7.65 -8.11 3.36
CA ASN A 89 -7.16 -9.08 4.33
C ASN A 89 -5.71 -8.74 4.66
N ILE A 90 -5.37 -8.74 5.95
CA ILE A 90 -4.03 -8.42 6.45
C ILE A 90 -3.51 -9.59 7.25
N PHE A 91 -2.27 -9.97 7.00
CA PHE A 91 -1.57 -11.04 7.69
C PHE A 91 -0.27 -10.51 8.27
N ILE A 92 -0.05 -10.68 9.55
CA ILE A 92 1.14 -10.21 10.26
C ILE A 92 2.03 -11.41 10.58
N ALA A 93 3.28 -11.34 10.17
CA ALA A 93 4.27 -12.38 10.43
C ALA A 93 4.56 -12.51 11.94
N LYS A 94 5.12 -13.67 12.35
CA LYS A 94 5.46 -13.94 13.76
C LYS A 94 6.45 -12.95 14.36
N ASP A 95 7.30 -12.36 13.54
CA ASP A 95 8.27 -11.32 13.94
C ASP A 95 7.61 -9.98 14.28
N LYS A 96 6.33 -9.81 13.92
CA LYS A 96 5.53 -8.57 14.09
C LYS A 96 6.17 -7.34 13.45
N ARG A 97 7.04 -7.55 12.47
CA ARG A 97 7.76 -6.51 11.73
C ARG A 97 7.52 -6.57 10.22
N THR A 98 6.92 -7.68 9.76
CA THR A 98 6.55 -7.92 8.37
C THR A 98 5.06 -8.24 8.32
N ALA A 99 4.38 -7.70 7.34
CA ALA A 99 2.99 -8.02 7.03
C ALA A 99 2.81 -8.13 5.52
N TRP A 100 1.84 -8.93 5.10
CA TRP A 100 1.37 -8.94 3.72
C TRP A 100 -0.15 -8.78 3.70
N PHE A 101 -0.63 -8.37 2.57
CA PHE A 101 -2.07 -8.15 2.39
C PHE A 101 -2.51 -8.53 0.98
N ASP A 102 -3.79 -8.75 0.85
CA ASP A 102 -4.52 -8.67 -0.39
C ASP A 102 -5.75 -7.76 -0.23
N GLU A 103 -6.11 -7.08 -1.30
CA GLU A 103 -7.30 -6.22 -1.32
C GLU A 103 -7.98 -6.26 -2.69
N ILE A 104 -9.29 -6.01 -2.68
CA ILE A 104 -10.04 -5.68 -3.89
C ILE A 104 -10.34 -4.20 -3.85
N VAL A 105 -9.89 -3.52 -4.89
CA VAL A 105 -10.10 -2.08 -5.08
C VAL A 105 -10.82 -1.83 -6.39
N GLU A 106 -11.73 -0.86 -6.39
CA GLU A 106 -12.54 -0.51 -7.55
C GLU A 106 -12.09 0.80 -8.16
N ASN A 107 -11.87 0.79 -9.46
CA ASN A 107 -11.70 1.98 -10.28
C ASN A 107 -12.96 2.21 -11.12
N ARG A 108 -13.46 3.45 -11.15
CA ARG A 108 -14.72 3.77 -11.85
C ARG A 108 -14.70 3.42 -13.34
N SER A 109 -13.54 3.52 -14.00
CA SER A 109 -13.42 3.31 -15.45
C SER A 109 -13.13 1.86 -15.83
N TYR A 110 -12.43 1.11 -14.95
CA TYR A 110 -11.90 -0.21 -15.28
C TYR A 110 -12.47 -1.35 -14.44
N GLY A 111 -13.30 -1.04 -13.40
CA GLY A 111 -13.86 -2.03 -12.50
C GLY A 111 -12.89 -2.47 -11.40
N GLU A 112 -12.96 -3.74 -11.00
CA GLU A 112 -12.23 -4.26 -9.85
C GLU A 112 -10.82 -4.72 -10.18
N PHE A 113 -9.89 -4.32 -9.33
CA PHE A 113 -8.49 -4.74 -9.34
C PHE A 113 -8.19 -5.54 -8.08
N ARG A 114 -7.14 -6.34 -8.13
CA ARG A 114 -6.52 -6.95 -6.96
C ARG A 114 -5.23 -6.22 -6.63
N GLY A 115 -5.17 -5.63 -5.44
CA GLY A 115 -3.93 -5.16 -4.83
C GLY A 115 -3.35 -6.26 -3.95
N THR A 116 -2.04 -6.48 -4.02
CA THR A 116 -1.31 -7.32 -3.07
C THR A 116 0.00 -6.66 -2.71
N GLY A 117 0.53 -6.94 -1.53
CA GLY A 117 1.80 -6.35 -1.18
C GLY A 117 2.34 -6.78 0.16
N VAL A 118 3.49 -6.20 0.48
CA VAL A 118 4.23 -6.43 1.72
C VAL A 118 4.49 -5.09 2.40
N LEU A 119 4.30 -5.05 3.72
CA LEU A 119 4.72 -3.93 4.55
C LEU A 119 5.79 -4.39 5.54
N VAL A 120 6.68 -3.46 5.89
CA VAL A 120 7.72 -3.64 6.88
C VAL A 120 7.64 -2.54 7.94
N LEU A 121 7.93 -2.90 9.18
CA LEU A 121 7.94 -1.95 10.29
C LEU A 121 9.33 -1.27 10.39
N GLU A 122 9.41 -0.02 9.98
CA GLU A 122 10.59 0.84 10.04
C GLU A 122 10.37 1.98 11.05
N LYS A 123 11.24 2.15 12.03
CA LYS A 123 11.17 3.23 13.02
C LYS A 123 9.77 3.44 13.64
N ASN A 124 9.06 2.34 13.93
CA ASN A 124 7.69 2.30 14.45
C ASN A 124 6.59 2.75 13.46
N GLU A 125 6.89 2.86 12.17
CA GLU A 125 5.92 3.11 11.09
C GLU A 125 5.88 1.94 10.13
N TRP A 126 4.69 1.55 9.68
CA TRP A 126 4.53 0.57 8.63
C TRP A 126 4.75 1.22 7.27
N LYS A 127 5.76 0.74 6.55
CA LYS A 127 6.10 1.20 5.19
C LYS A 127 5.81 0.10 4.17
N ILE A 128 5.28 0.47 3.02
CA ILE A 128 5.01 -0.44 1.92
C ILE A 128 6.36 -0.80 1.27
N SER A 129 6.72 -2.08 1.33
CA SER A 129 7.94 -2.61 0.70
C SER A 129 7.68 -3.15 -0.70
N GLN A 130 6.47 -3.62 -0.94
CA GLN A 130 6.01 -4.06 -2.25
C GLN A 130 4.52 -3.76 -2.39
N TYR A 131 4.12 -3.25 -3.55
CA TYR A 131 2.72 -3.19 -3.97
C TYR A 131 2.61 -3.73 -5.39
N ASN A 132 1.62 -4.56 -5.64
CA ASN A 132 1.32 -5.13 -6.94
C ASN A 132 -0.16 -4.92 -7.25
N LEU A 133 -0.45 -4.23 -8.35
CA LEU A 133 -1.81 -3.95 -8.81
C LEU A 133 -2.11 -4.80 -10.06
N LEU A 134 -3.13 -5.62 -9.98
CA LEU A 134 -3.51 -6.55 -11.03
C LEU A 134 -4.96 -6.31 -11.47
N LEU A 135 -5.21 -6.35 -12.78
CA LEU A 135 -6.56 -6.46 -13.32
C LEU A 135 -6.88 -7.96 -13.51
N PRO A 136 -7.71 -8.58 -12.65
CA PRO A 136 -8.04 -10.00 -12.76
C PRO A 136 -8.84 -10.28 -14.04
N ILE A 137 -8.43 -11.30 -14.77
CA ILE A 137 -9.15 -11.76 -15.96
C ILE A 137 -9.99 -12.97 -15.57
N PRO A 138 -11.33 -12.98 -15.81
CA PRO A 138 -12.15 -14.16 -15.63
C PRO A 138 -11.64 -15.35 -16.44
N ASN A 139 -11.67 -16.54 -15.87
CA ASN A 139 -11.14 -17.75 -16.51
C ASN A 139 -11.73 -18.01 -17.90
N ASP A 140 -13.01 -17.71 -18.09
CA ASP A 140 -13.71 -17.87 -19.37
C ASP A 140 -13.11 -17.00 -20.51
N TYR A 141 -12.44 -15.91 -20.16
CA TYR A 141 -11.79 -14.99 -21.10
C TYR A 141 -10.28 -15.17 -21.20
N LEU A 142 -9.69 -16.01 -20.33
CA LEU A 142 -8.24 -16.12 -20.20
C LEU A 142 -7.57 -16.46 -21.54
N GLN A 143 -8.09 -17.47 -22.28
CA GLN A 143 -7.51 -17.89 -23.55
C GLN A 143 -7.58 -16.77 -24.62
N LYS A 144 -8.70 -16.04 -24.66
CA LYS A 144 -8.88 -14.93 -25.60
C LYS A 144 -7.86 -13.82 -25.34
N TYR A 145 -7.78 -13.34 -24.09
CA TYR A 145 -6.86 -12.25 -23.76
C TYR A 145 -5.40 -12.69 -23.80
N ALA A 146 -5.07 -13.93 -23.43
CA ALA A 146 -3.71 -14.44 -23.59
C ALA A 146 -3.25 -14.41 -25.06
N ASN A 147 -4.13 -14.73 -26.00
CA ASN A 147 -3.82 -14.68 -27.43
C ASN A 147 -3.61 -13.22 -27.90
N GLU A 148 -4.44 -12.27 -27.45
CA GLU A 148 -4.29 -10.85 -27.80
C GLU A 148 -3.00 -10.27 -27.21
N ILE A 149 -2.68 -10.59 -25.95
CA ILE A 149 -1.45 -10.16 -25.29
C ILE A 149 -0.22 -10.71 -26.03
N LYS A 150 -0.20 -12.01 -26.37
CA LYS A 150 0.90 -12.60 -27.15
C LYS A 150 1.08 -11.90 -28.49
N LYS A 151 -0.03 -11.60 -29.19
CA LYS A 151 -0.01 -10.90 -30.47
C LYS A 151 0.52 -9.46 -30.34
N TYR A 152 0.20 -8.77 -29.23
CA TYR A 152 0.70 -7.43 -28.94
C TYR A 152 2.23 -7.44 -28.77
N TYR A 153 2.75 -8.29 -27.89
CA TYR A 153 4.20 -8.37 -27.64
C TYR A 153 5.02 -8.99 -28.78
N SER A 154 4.40 -9.72 -29.71
CA SER A 154 5.11 -10.24 -30.88
C SER A 154 5.32 -9.20 -32.00
N LYS A 155 4.67 -8.04 -31.91
CA LYS A 155 4.74 -6.96 -32.91
C LYS A 155 5.64 -5.80 -32.46
N ASN A 156 5.98 -5.75 -31.18
CA ASN A 156 6.83 -4.78 -30.53
C ASN A 156 8.09 -5.43 -29.96
#